data_7a5a1f1a5e96d9f29fb79531c1dbb855
#
_entry.id   7a5a1f1a5e96d9f29fb79531c1dbb855
#
_cell.length_a   1.000
_cell.length_b   1.000
_cell.length_c   1.000
_cell.angle_alpha   90.00
_cell.angle_beta   90.00
_cell.angle_gamma   90.00
#
_symmetry.space_group_name_H-M   'P 1'
#
loop_
_entity.id
_entity.type
_entity.pdbx_description
1 polymer ?
#
loop_
_entity_poly.entity_id
_entity_poly.type
_entity_poly.pdbx_seq_one_letter_code
_entity_poly.pdbx_strand_id
1 'polypeptide(L)'
;MSDESLRAVDIERTGTRHYAARNARGGVIEIGSGDGDTFTPVELFLAAIGACGAIDVDSITSKRADPTVFQVRVTGDKIRDDAGNRMENLAVDFTVTFPEGEAGDAARAMLDRSVQMSHDRLCTVSRTVEVGTPVASRLTT
;
A
#
# COMPACT_ATOMS: atom_id res chain seq x y z
N MET A 1 15.79 19.30 3.16
CA MET A 1 15.63 17.84 3.09
C MET A 1 16.71 17.27 2.19
N SER A 2 17.32 16.17 2.58
CA SER A 2 18.34 15.53 1.75
C SER A 2 17.67 14.75 0.60
N ASP A 3 18.45 14.53 -0.48
CA ASP A 3 17.99 13.73 -1.62
C ASP A 3 17.64 12.30 -1.20
N GLU A 4 18.24 11.79 -0.12
CA GLU A 4 18.00 10.44 0.40
C GLU A 4 16.57 10.23 0.90
N SER A 5 15.89 11.27 1.33
CA SER A 5 14.50 11.18 1.80
C SER A 5 13.49 11.31 0.67
N LEU A 6 13.89 11.85 -0.49
CA LEU A 6 12.97 12.09 -1.59
C LEU A 6 12.53 10.79 -2.25
N ARG A 7 11.24 10.69 -2.52
CA ARG A 7 10.64 9.65 -3.38
C ARG A 7 9.84 10.36 -4.44
N ALA A 8 9.87 9.87 -5.67
CA ALA A 8 9.20 10.53 -6.79
C ALA A 8 8.61 9.51 -7.76
N VAL A 9 7.49 9.88 -8.32
CA VAL A 9 6.84 9.16 -9.41
C VAL A 9 6.40 10.20 -10.43
N ASP A 10 6.65 9.93 -11.71
CA ASP A 10 6.22 10.80 -12.81
C ASP A 10 5.01 10.17 -13.49
N ILE A 11 4.00 10.99 -13.76
CA ILE A 11 2.76 10.53 -14.39
C ILE A 11 2.54 11.29 -15.69
N GLU A 12 2.31 10.56 -16.77
CA GLU A 12 2.07 11.12 -18.09
C GLU A 12 0.74 10.62 -18.65
N ARG A 13 -0.01 11.51 -19.27
CA ARG A 13 -1.27 11.17 -19.93
C ARG A 13 -0.98 10.37 -21.20
N THR A 14 -1.61 9.21 -21.34
CA THR A 14 -1.49 8.33 -22.52
C THR A 14 -2.75 8.34 -23.38
N GLY A 15 -3.86 8.81 -22.84
CA GLY A 15 -5.13 8.93 -23.53
C GLY A 15 -6.14 9.63 -22.62
N THR A 16 -7.36 9.79 -23.08
CA THR A 16 -8.41 10.40 -22.25
C THR A 16 -8.64 9.55 -21.01
N ARG A 17 -8.35 10.13 -19.85
CA ARG A 17 -8.51 9.48 -18.54
C ARG A 17 -7.64 8.22 -18.36
N HIS A 18 -6.54 8.16 -19.12
CA HIS A 18 -5.55 7.09 -19.03
C HIS A 18 -4.15 7.68 -18.85
N TYR A 19 -3.36 7.07 -18.00
CA TYR A 19 -2.05 7.57 -17.60
C TYR A 19 -1.07 6.42 -17.40
N ALA A 20 0.21 6.74 -17.50
CA ALA A 20 1.29 5.83 -17.11
C ALA A 20 2.10 6.48 -15.99
N ALA A 21 2.32 5.76 -14.92
CA ALA A 21 3.18 6.18 -13.82
C ALA A 21 4.51 5.45 -13.91
N ARG A 22 5.59 6.18 -13.74
CA ARG A 22 6.95 5.65 -13.86
C ARG A 22 7.76 5.97 -12.63
N ASN A 23 8.58 5.02 -12.20
CA ASN A 23 9.57 5.27 -11.16
C ASN A 23 10.96 5.43 -11.76
N ALA A 24 11.94 5.82 -10.93
CA ALA A 24 13.30 6.09 -11.39
C ALA A 24 14.04 4.86 -11.92
N ARG A 25 13.59 3.65 -11.55
CA ARG A 25 14.23 2.38 -11.93
C ARG A 25 13.68 1.78 -13.22
N GLY A 26 12.72 2.45 -13.86
CA GLY A 26 12.12 2.00 -15.12
C GLY A 26 10.82 1.22 -14.97
N GLY A 27 10.28 1.12 -13.76
CA GLY A 27 8.96 0.51 -13.53
C GLY A 27 7.84 1.38 -14.07
N VAL A 28 6.80 0.74 -14.61
CA VAL A 28 5.65 1.43 -15.21
C VAL A 28 4.36 0.80 -14.71
N ILE A 29 3.39 1.62 -14.34
CA ILE A 29 2.04 1.21 -13.99
C ILE A 29 1.06 2.00 -14.84
N GLU A 30 0.12 1.29 -15.49
CA GLU A 30 -0.96 1.93 -16.22
C GLU A 30 -2.13 2.22 -15.28
N ILE A 31 -2.70 3.41 -15.41
CA ILE A 31 -3.76 3.92 -14.54
C ILE A 31 -4.94 4.35 -15.39
N GLY A 32 -6.14 3.94 -15.01
CA GLY A 32 -7.39 4.30 -15.69
C GLY A 32 -8.41 4.87 -14.73
N SER A 33 -9.64 4.97 -15.20
CA SER A 33 -10.74 5.57 -14.44
C SER A 33 -11.85 4.57 -14.08
N GLY A 34 -11.63 3.28 -14.34
CA GLY A 34 -12.59 2.23 -14.00
C GLY A 34 -13.40 1.70 -15.19
N ASP A 35 -13.07 2.14 -16.40
CA ASP A 35 -13.74 1.70 -17.64
C ASP A 35 -13.06 0.50 -18.31
N GLY A 36 -12.09 -0.10 -17.64
CA GLY A 36 -11.35 -1.27 -18.10
C GLY A 36 -10.75 -2.02 -16.94
N ASP A 37 -9.69 -2.77 -17.19
CA ASP A 37 -9.03 -3.60 -16.18
C ASP A 37 -7.82 -2.92 -15.52
N THR A 38 -7.45 -1.73 -15.95
CA THR A 38 -6.38 -0.96 -15.31
C THR A 38 -6.81 -0.50 -13.92
N PHE A 39 -5.83 -0.38 -13.03
CA PHE A 39 -6.08 0.12 -11.68
C PHE A 39 -6.51 1.59 -11.72
N THR A 40 -7.49 1.94 -10.90
CA THR A 40 -7.85 3.32 -10.64
C THR A 40 -6.94 3.92 -9.56
N PRO A 41 -6.89 5.26 -9.43
CA PRO A 41 -6.11 5.88 -8.34
C PRO A 41 -6.53 5.38 -6.95
N VAL A 42 -7.81 5.19 -6.69
CA VAL A 42 -8.28 4.67 -5.39
C VAL A 42 -7.79 3.24 -5.17
N GLU A 43 -7.84 2.40 -6.19
CA GLU A 43 -7.32 1.03 -6.10
C GLU A 43 -5.81 1.01 -5.84
N LEU A 44 -5.05 1.91 -6.47
CA LEU A 44 -3.62 2.05 -6.20
C LEU A 44 -3.35 2.52 -4.78
N PHE A 45 -4.16 3.41 -4.26
CA PHE A 45 -4.09 3.86 -2.88
C PHE A 45 -4.29 2.67 -1.90
N LEU A 46 -5.32 1.87 -2.13
CA LEU A 46 -5.59 0.68 -1.33
C LEU A 46 -4.44 -0.34 -1.47
N ALA A 47 -3.96 -0.57 -2.68
CA ALA A 47 -2.84 -1.47 -2.93
C ALA A 47 -1.58 -1.02 -2.19
N ALA A 48 -1.31 0.28 -2.17
CA ALA A 48 -0.15 0.83 -1.46
C ALA A 48 -0.23 0.58 0.04
N ILE A 49 -1.41 0.78 0.63
CA ILE A 49 -1.63 0.52 2.05
C ILE A 49 -1.36 -0.96 2.36
N GLY A 50 -1.96 -1.87 1.59
CA GLY A 50 -1.83 -3.30 1.82
C GLY A 50 -0.42 -3.83 1.56
N ALA A 51 0.21 -3.42 0.46
CA ALA A 51 1.55 -3.86 0.11
C ALA A 51 2.59 -3.38 1.11
N CYS A 52 2.47 -2.15 1.60
CA CYS A 52 3.39 -1.61 2.60
C CYS A 52 3.34 -2.44 3.88
N GLY A 53 2.14 -2.74 4.37
CA GLY A 53 1.97 -3.61 5.54
C GLY A 53 2.44 -5.04 5.29
N ALA A 54 2.17 -5.57 4.10
CA ALA A 54 2.59 -6.91 3.72
C ALA A 54 4.12 -7.06 3.74
N ILE A 55 4.84 -6.09 3.19
CA ILE A 55 6.31 -6.09 3.19
C ILE A 55 6.85 -6.14 4.62
N ASP A 56 6.28 -5.36 5.52
CA ASP A 56 6.72 -5.34 6.92
C ASP A 56 6.49 -6.69 7.61
N VAL A 57 5.30 -7.25 7.45
CA VAL A 57 4.93 -8.55 8.05
C VAL A 57 5.82 -9.66 7.49
N ASP A 58 6.00 -9.68 6.18
CA ASP A 58 6.84 -10.66 5.51
C ASP A 58 8.29 -10.57 5.99
N SER A 59 8.84 -9.36 6.06
CA SER A 59 10.23 -9.14 6.53
C SER A 59 10.47 -9.66 7.94
N ILE A 60 9.48 -9.57 8.81
CA ILE A 60 9.59 -10.04 10.20
C ILE A 60 9.43 -11.55 10.28
N THR A 61 8.38 -12.09 9.65
CA THR A 61 8.03 -13.51 9.79
C THR A 61 8.93 -14.43 8.97
N SER A 62 9.39 -13.98 7.80
CA SER A 62 10.21 -14.81 6.90
C SER A 62 11.59 -15.14 7.45
N LYS A 63 12.03 -14.45 8.50
CA LYS A 63 13.26 -14.80 9.20
C LYS A 63 13.19 -16.19 9.85
N ARG A 64 11.97 -16.69 10.06
CA ARG A 64 11.73 -17.98 10.70
C ARG A 64 11.24 -19.03 9.72
N ALA A 65 10.29 -18.68 8.86
CA ALA A 65 9.76 -19.59 7.83
C ALA A 65 9.06 -18.77 6.74
N ASP A 66 9.10 -19.27 5.52
CA ASP A 66 8.30 -18.72 4.44
C ASP A 66 6.84 -19.16 4.60
N PRO A 67 5.89 -18.29 4.31
CA PRO A 67 4.47 -18.64 4.40
C PRO A 67 4.06 -19.60 3.28
N THR A 68 3.06 -20.42 3.56
CA THR A 68 2.41 -21.26 2.54
C THR A 68 1.31 -20.46 1.83
N VAL A 69 0.69 -19.52 2.53
CA VAL A 69 -0.28 -18.57 1.96
C VAL A 69 0.01 -17.19 2.55
N PHE A 70 0.03 -16.19 1.70
CA PHE A 70 0.14 -14.79 2.14
C PHE A 70 -0.75 -13.96 1.24
N GLN A 71 -1.89 -13.55 1.76
CA GLN A 71 -2.86 -12.73 1.03
C GLN A 71 -3.26 -11.54 1.90
N VAL A 72 -3.48 -10.41 1.24
CA VAL A 72 -3.91 -9.19 1.90
C VAL A 72 -5.10 -8.63 1.13
N ARG A 73 -6.19 -8.35 1.84
CA ARG A 73 -7.32 -7.65 1.28
C ARG A 73 -7.43 -6.29 1.94
N VAL A 74 -7.52 -5.24 1.13
CA VAL A 74 -7.68 -3.88 1.62
C VAL A 74 -9.04 -3.37 1.15
N THR A 75 -9.82 -2.85 2.07
CA THR A 75 -11.16 -2.33 1.78
C THR A 75 -11.32 -0.93 2.33
N GLY A 76 -12.30 -0.22 1.78
CA GLY A 76 -12.69 1.09 2.27
C GLY A 76 -13.94 1.55 1.55
N ASP A 77 -14.57 2.57 2.08
CA ASP A 77 -15.77 3.16 1.50
C ASP A 77 -15.42 4.52 0.89
N LYS A 78 -15.78 4.71 -0.37
CA LYS A 78 -15.67 6.02 -1.00
C LYS A 78 -16.94 6.80 -0.70
N ILE A 79 -16.79 7.93 -0.04
CA ILE A 79 -17.91 8.78 0.34
C ILE A 79 -17.69 10.19 -0.19
N ARG A 80 -18.76 10.96 -0.11
CA ARG A 80 -18.72 12.39 -0.38
C ARG A 80 -19.28 13.12 0.83
N ASP A 81 -18.54 14.08 1.35
CA ASP A 81 -18.97 14.95 2.43
C ASP A 81 -18.99 16.42 1.94
N ASP A 82 -19.23 17.35 2.84
CA ASP A 82 -19.32 18.78 2.48
C ASP A 82 -18.02 19.34 1.90
N ALA A 83 -16.89 18.72 2.21
CA ALA A 83 -15.58 19.15 1.69
C ALA A 83 -15.17 18.44 0.40
N GLY A 84 -15.86 17.36 0.00
CA GLY A 84 -15.58 16.64 -1.23
C GLY A 84 -15.53 15.12 -1.06
N ASN A 85 -14.88 14.47 -2.00
CA ASN A 85 -14.76 13.02 -2.03
C ASN A 85 -13.59 12.57 -1.16
N ARG A 86 -13.78 11.47 -0.42
CA ARG A 86 -12.72 10.83 0.36
C ARG A 86 -13.03 9.37 0.63
N MET A 87 -12.05 8.65 1.14
CA MET A 87 -12.24 7.28 1.61
C MET A 87 -12.39 7.28 3.13
N GLU A 88 -13.20 6.36 3.64
CA GLU A 88 -13.29 6.07 5.07
C GLU A 88 -13.43 4.57 5.30
N ASN A 89 -13.43 4.15 6.55
CA ASN A 89 -13.54 2.73 6.94
C ASN A 89 -12.45 1.87 6.28
N LEU A 90 -11.23 2.39 6.24
CA LEU A 90 -10.10 1.66 5.67
C LEU A 90 -9.73 0.49 6.57
N ALA A 91 -9.57 -0.69 5.98
CA ALA A 91 -9.19 -1.89 6.70
C ALA A 91 -8.22 -2.73 5.86
N VAL A 92 -7.28 -3.36 6.54
CA VAL A 92 -6.32 -4.28 5.95
C VAL A 92 -6.48 -5.63 6.63
N ASP A 93 -6.83 -6.64 5.87
CA ASP A 93 -7.03 -8.00 6.39
C ASP A 93 -5.95 -8.92 5.84
N PHE A 94 -5.19 -9.52 6.75
CA PHE A 94 -4.10 -10.44 6.41
C PHE A 94 -4.56 -11.88 6.55
N THR A 95 -4.28 -12.70 5.54
CA THR A 95 -4.44 -14.14 5.61
C THR A 95 -3.06 -14.75 5.37
N VAL A 96 -2.42 -15.21 6.44
CA VAL A 96 -1.05 -15.72 6.40
C VAL A 96 -1.00 -17.06 7.12
N THR A 97 -0.53 -18.09 6.41
CA THR A 97 -0.33 -19.42 6.99
C THR A 97 1.10 -19.87 6.77
N PHE A 98 1.58 -20.71 7.68
CA PHE A 98 2.94 -21.23 7.64
C PHE A 98 2.94 -22.75 7.64
N PRO A 99 4.03 -23.40 7.17
CA PRO A 99 4.12 -24.84 7.21
C PRO A 99 4.11 -25.36 8.65
N GLU A 100 3.71 -26.62 8.81
CA GLU A 100 3.80 -27.29 10.10
C GLU A 100 5.26 -27.50 10.48
N GLY A 101 5.53 -27.53 11.79
CA GLY A 101 6.85 -27.74 12.33
C GLY A 101 7.35 -26.56 13.14
N GLU A 102 8.53 -26.69 13.69
CA GLU A 102 9.09 -25.73 14.63
C GLU A 102 9.29 -24.34 14.02
N ALA A 103 9.82 -24.28 12.80
CA ALA A 103 10.05 -23.00 12.12
C ALA A 103 8.74 -22.29 11.78
N GLY A 104 7.76 -23.03 11.27
CA GLY A 104 6.43 -22.47 10.97
C GLY A 104 5.71 -21.98 12.23
N ASP A 105 5.83 -22.73 13.32
CA ASP A 105 5.25 -22.34 14.61
C ASP A 105 5.88 -21.04 15.12
N ALA A 106 7.21 -20.91 14.99
CA ALA A 106 7.93 -19.71 15.39
C ALA A 106 7.50 -18.49 14.56
N ALA A 107 7.32 -18.65 13.24
CA ALA A 107 6.84 -17.58 12.37
C ALA A 107 5.41 -17.18 12.72
N ARG A 108 4.54 -18.17 12.95
CA ARG A 108 3.13 -17.93 13.31
C ARG A 108 3.01 -17.15 14.63
N ALA A 109 3.88 -17.46 15.58
CA ALA A 109 3.91 -16.76 16.88
C ALA A 109 4.24 -15.27 16.75
N MET A 110 4.85 -14.85 15.63
CA MET A 110 5.21 -13.46 15.39
C MET A 110 4.15 -12.67 14.62
N LEU A 111 3.09 -13.32 14.11
CA LEU A 111 2.12 -12.65 13.24
C LEU A 111 1.45 -11.44 13.87
N ASP A 112 0.80 -11.62 15.03
CA ASP A 112 0.07 -10.53 15.68
C ASP A 112 1.00 -9.36 15.95
N ARG A 113 2.18 -9.63 16.45
CA ARG A 113 3.17 -8.60 16.79
C ARG A 113 3.67 -7.88 15.53
N SER A 114 3.91 -8.62 14.44
CA SER A 114 4.39 -8.00 13.20
C SER A 114 3.36 -7.11 12.55
N VAL A 115 2.09 -7.52 12.56
CA VAL A 115 0.97 -6.69 12.07
C VAL A 115 0.85 -5.43 12.91
N GLN A 116 0.91 -5.56 14.23
CA GLN A 116 0.81 -4.41 15.14
C GLN A 116 1.99 -3.45 14.95
N MET A 117 3.20 -3.97 14.81
CA MET A 117 4.40 -3.16 14.62
C MET A 117 4.36 -2.43 13.28
N SER A 118 3.90 -3.08 12.23
CA SER A 118 3.72 -2.45 10.93
C SER A 118 2.76 -1.27 11.03
N HIS A 119 1.59 -1.49 11.62
CA HIS A 119 0.57 -0.45 11.77
C HIS A 119 1.10 0.73 12.59
N ASP A 120 1.74 0.46 13.72
CA ASP A 120 2.11 1.51 14.68
C ASP A 120 3.33 2.31 14.25
N ARG A 121 4.28 1.70 13.54
CA ARG A 121 5.60 2.31 13.33
C ARG A 121 6.19 2.19 11.95
N LEU A 122 6.02 1.05 11.29
CA LEU A 122 6.82 0.72 10.10
C LEU A 122 6.16 1.14 8.79
N CYS A 123 4.85 1.03 8.70
CA CYS A 123 4.14 1.28 7.45
C CYS A 123 4.09 2.78 7.14
N THR A 124 4.99 3.22 6.26
CA THR A 124 5.08 4.61 5.83
C THR A 124 3.76 5.11 5.24
N VAL A 125 3.12 4.29 4.41
CA VAL A 125 1.88 4.68 3.73
C VAL A 125 0.74 4.88 4.73
N SER A 126 0.50 3.90 5.60
CA SER A 126 -0.59 4.00 6.58
C SER A 126 -0.38 5.14 7.56
N ARG A 127 0.86 5.32 8.05
CA ARG A 127 1.15 6.43 8.96
C ARG A 127 0.92 7.79 8.30
N THR A 128 1.33 7.93 7.04
CA THR A 128 1.13 9.17 6.28
C THR A 128 -0.36 9.51 6.16
N VAL A 129 -1.19 8.49 5.90
CA VAL A 129 -2.65 8.65 5.85
C VAL A 129 -3.21 9.09 7.21
N GLU A 130 -2.83 8.38 8.27
CA GLU A 130 -3.40 8.60 9.61
C GLU A 130 -3.02 9.94 10.23
N VAL A 131 -1.81 10.45 9.94
CA VAL A 131 -1.41 11.77 10.46
C VAL A 131 -1.97 12.93 9.65
N GLY A 132 -2.64 12.66 8.53
CA GLY A 132 -3.29 13.70 7.74
C GLY A 132 -2.33 14.64 7.06
N THR A 133 -1.35 14.09 6.34
CA THR A 133 -0.31 14.87 5.65
C THR A 133 -0.90 15.69 4.49
N PRO A 134 -0.70 17.02 4.48
CA PRO A 134 -1.20 17.86 3.40
C PRO A 134 -0.52 17.57 2.06
N VAL A 135 -1.27 17.82 0.98
CA VAL A 135 -0.75 17.67 -0.38
C VAL A 135 -0.75 19.06 -1.05
N ALA A 136 0.41 19.50 -1.50
CA ALA A 136 0.52 20.75 -2.26
C ALA A 136 0.33 20.44 -3.76
N SER A 137 -0.48 21.27 -4.42
CA SER A 137 -0.66 21.15 -5.87
C SER A 137 -0.15 22.43 -6.53
N ARG A 138 0.69 22.28 -7.54
CA ARG A 138 1.33 23.40 -8.22
C ARG A 138 1.19 23.22 -9.72
N LEU A 139 1.03 24.36 -10.40
CA LEU A 139 1.07 24.39 -11.86
C LEU A 139 2.43 24.92 -12.29
N THR A 140 3.15 24.14 -13.10
CA THR A 140 4.42 24.56 -13.69
C THR A 140 4.22 24.84 -15.18
N THR A 141 4.75 25.98 -15.66
CA THR A 141 4.59 26.41 -17.05
C THR A 141 5.93 26.69 -17.71
#